data_02a1fa13ad00233e491878a00091c3be
#
_entry.id   02a1fa13ad00233e491878a00091c3be
#
_cell.length_a   1.000
_cell.length_b   1.000
_cell.length_c   1.000
_cell.angle_alpha   90.00
_cell.angle_beta   90.00
_cell.angle_gamma   90.00
#
_symmetry.space_group_name_H-M   'P 1'
#
loop_
_entity.id
_entity.type
_entity.pdbx_description
1 polymer ?
#
loop_
_entity_poly.entity_id
_entity_poly.type
_entity_poly.pdbx_seq_one_letter_code
_entity_poly.pdbx_strand_id
1 'polypeptide(L)'
;AALALIDVEWDVEKPLLDPDEAAEKGQLIGEANRFERGDVDRALAQADLVVEAEFRTQTVLHSSFETHQAVCEWRGDSLDVYISTQFIFGVRDEVAGKLGLPPDKVRVVCEFMGGCFGSKNGAGDYTFVAIELAKLTGRPVRCALTRREENMAAGNRNATIQRLVVGAKGDGTLT
;
A
#
# COMPACT_ATOMS: atom_id res chain seq x y z
N ALA A 1 29.00 -10.75 5.50
CA ALA A 1 29.57 -11.78 6.38
C ALA A 1 28.57 -12.20 7.47
N ALA A 2 27.99 -11.29 8.27
CA ALA A 2 27.10 -11.64 9.39
C ALA A 2 25.81 -12.38 8.93
N LEU A 3 25.18 -11.97 7.83
CA LEU A 3 23.98 -12.62 7.28
C LEU A 3 24.20 -14.11 6.94
N ALA A 4 25.41 -14.49 6.55
CA ALA A 4 25.73 -15.88 6.23
C ALA A 4 25.85 -16.78 7.49
N LEU A 5 25.82 -16.20 8.68
CA LEU A 5 25.84 -16.90 9.96
C LEU A 5 24.44 -17.07 10.56
N ILE A 6 23.43 -16.50 9.93
CA ILE A 6 22.04 -16.60 10.36
C ILE A 6 21.42 -17.77 9.60
N ASP A 7 21.04 -18.79 10.32
CA ASP A 7 20.28 -19.91 9.80
C ASP A 7 18.79 -19.62 9.99
N VAL A 8 18.01 -19.76 8.90
CA VAL A 8 16.56 -19.47 8.92
C VAL A 8 15.82 -20.68 8.38
N GLU A 9 14.99 -21.25 9.21
CA GLU A 9 14.06 -22.31 8.82
C GLU A 9 12.69 -21.68 8.50
N TRP A 10 12.14 -22.01 7.33
CA TRP A 10 10.89 -21.46 6.85
C TRP A 10 9.82 -22.54 6.79
N ASP A 11 8.68 -22.31 7.43
CA ASP A 11 7.45 -23.04 7.15
C ASP A 11 6.74 -22.37 5.98
N VAL A 12 6.80 -22.99 4.81
CA VAL A 12 6.34 -22.39 3.56
C VAL A 12 4.93 -22.86 3.24
N GLU A 13 3.96 -21.98 3.36
CA GLU A 13 2.58 -22.23 2.95
C GLU A 13 2.39 -22.01 1.44
N LYS A 14 1.41 -22.72 0.85
CA LYS A 14 1.04 -22.50 -0.55
C LYS A 14 0.34 -21.16 -0.69
N PRO A 15 0.86 -20.22 -1.50
CA PRO A 15 0.21 -18.94 -1.69
C PRO A 15 -1.11 -19.08 -2.45
N LEU A 16 -2.11 -18.31 -2.05
CA LEU A 16 -3.37 -18.15 -2.75
C LEU A 16 -3.32 -16.87 -3.59
N LEU A 17 -3.13 -17.02 -4.90
CA LEU A 17 -2.85 -15.89 -5.81
C LEU A 17 -4.04 -15.55 -6.72
N ASP A 18 -4.98 -16.46 -6.86
CA ASP A 18 -6.16 -16.28 -7.71
C ASP A 18 -7.33 -15.73 -6.89
N PRO A 19 -7.90 -14.55 -7.26
CA PRO A 19 -9.00 -13.94 -6.52
C PRO A 19 -10.31 -14.76 -6.60
N ASP A 20 -10.56 -15.49 -7.68
CA ASP A 20 -11.73 -16.36 -7.78
C ASP A 20 -11.57 -17.57 -6.85
N GLU A 21 -10.39 -18.21 -6.84
CA GLU A 21 -10.08 -19.29 -5.91
C GLU A 21 -10.16 -18.82 -4.45
N ALA A 22 -9.71 -17.60 -4.15
CA ALA A 22 -9.79 -17.01 -2.82
C ALA A 22 -11.25 -16.80 -2.37
N ALA A 23 -12.08 -16.29 -3.25
CA ALA A 23 -13.49 -16.07 -2.99
C ALA A 23 -14.23 -17.39 -2.78
N GLU A 24 -13.99 -18.40 -3.62
CA GLU A 24 -14.59 -19.74 -3.48
C GLU A 24 -14.22 -20.42 -2.16
N LYS A 25 -12.99 -20.23 -1.69
CA LYS A 25 -12.52 -20.76 -0.41
C LYS A 25 -12.93 -19.94 0.80
N GLY A 26 -13.57 -18.79 0.60
CA GLY A 26 -13.95 -17.87 1.67
C GLY A 26 -12.76 -17.24 2.40
N GLN A 27 -11.56 -17.24 1.77
CA GLN A 27 -10.35 -16.63 2.32
C GLN A 27 -10.30 -15.15 1.94
N LEU A 28 -11.01 -14.33 2.70
CA LEU A 28 -11.12 -12.89 2.47
C LEU A 28 -10.30 -12.11 3.49
N ILE A 29 -9.74 -10.98 3.06
CA ILE A 29 -9.07 -10.01 3.94
C ILE A 29 -10.09 -8.93 4.33
N GLY A 30 -10.62 -9.02 5.55
CA GLY A 30 -11.59 -8.06 6.08
C GLY A 30 -13.02 -8.32 5.64
N GLU A 31 -13.91 -7.42 6.05
CA GLU A 31 -15.34 -7.47 5.76
C GLU A 31 -15.68 -6.69 4.48
N ALA A 32 -16.76 -7.09 3.80
CA ALA A 32 -17.25 -6.37 2.64
C ALA A 32 -17.84 -5.01 3.05
N ASN A 33 -17.35 -3.95 2.40
CA ASN A 33 -17.97 -2.64 2.53
C ASN A 33 -19.19 -2.55 1.63
N ARG A 34 -20.31 -2.08 2.18
CA ARG A 34 -21.54 -1.82 1.44
C ARG A 34 -21.90 -0.35 1.52
N PHE A 35 -22.13 0.26 0.37
CA PHE A 35 -22.64 1.62 0.26
C PHE A 35 -23.89 1.60 -0.61
N GLU A 36 -24.98 2.20 -0.14
CA GLU A 36 -26.25 2.27 -0.85
C GLU A 36 -26.76 3.71 -0.88
N ARG A 37 -27.31 4.10 -2.02
CA ARG A 37 -28.00 5.37 -2.20
C ARG A 37 -29.19 5.18 -3.14
N GLY A 38 -30.40 5.52 -2.65
CA GLY A 38 -31.62 5.36 -3.40
C GLY A 38 -32.10 3.90 -3.46
N ASP A 39 -32.93 3.60 -4.46
CA ASP A 39 -33.52 2.29 -4.71
C ASP A 39 -33.04 1.78 -6.07
N VAL A 40 -31.98 0.98 -6.05
CA VAL A 40 -31.30 0.48 -7.26
C VAL A 40 -32.20 -0.45 -8.05
N ASP A 41 -32.91 -1.36 -7.40
CA ASP A 41 -33.77 -2.35 -8.06
C ASP A 41 -34.92 -1.66 -8.80
N ARG A 42 -35.52 -0.65 -8.17
CA ARG A 42 -36.55 0.16 -8.80
C ARG A 42 -36.01 0.98 -9.98
N ALA A 43 -34.84 1.56 -9.84
CA ALA A 43 -34.19 2.34 -10.89
C ALA A 43 -33.88 1.49 -12.13
N LEU A 44 -33.32 0.29 -11.93
CA LEU A 44 -33.06 -0.67 -13.01
C LEU A 44 -34.36 -1.16 -13.66
N ALA A 45 -35.40 -1.44 -12.89
CA ALA A 45 -36.70 -1.84 -13.44
C ALA A 45 -37.40 -0.75 -14.29
N GLN A 46 -37.03 0.52 -14.07
CA GLN A 46 -37.53 1.67 -14.81
C GLN A 46 -36.61 2.12 -15.96
N ALA A 47 -35.45 1.48 -16.14
CA ALA A 47 -34.54 1.79 -17.23
C ALA A 47 -35.07 1.30 -18.58
N ASP A 48 -34.80 2.06 -19.64
CA ASP A 48 -35.11 1.65 -21.01
C ASP A 48 -34.05 0.69 -21.55
N LEU A 49 -32.84 0.76 -21.01
CA LEU A 49 -31.72 -0.11 -21.31
C LEU A 49 -30.97 -0.44 -20.03
N VAL A 50 -30.66 -1.72 -19.81
CA VAL A 50 -29.78 -2.20 -18.75
C VAL A 50 -28.56 -2.86 -19.40
N VAL A 51 -27.36 -2.44 -19.01
CA VAL A 51 -26.09 -3.01 -19.46
C VAL A 51 -25.41 -3.66 -18.25
N GLU A 52 -25.04 -4.92 -18.43
CA GLU A 52 -24.25 -5.67 -17.46
C GLU A 52 -22.87 -5.95 -18.06
N ALA A 53 -21.82 -5.73 -17.28
CA ALA A 53 -20.46 -6.00 -17.72
C ALA A 53 -19.57 -6.44 -16.55
N GLU A 54 -18.63 -7.33 -16.84
CA GLU A 54 -17.55 -7.72 -15.95
C GLU A 54 -16.22 -7.27 -16.53
N PHE A 55 -15.43 -6.55 -15.71
CA PHE A 55 -14.08 -6.13 -16.07
C PHE A 55 -13.09 -6.77 -15.11
N ARG A 56 -11.96 -7.18 -15.64
CA ARG A 56 -10.86 -7.77 -14.85
C ARG A 56 -9.58 -7.01 -15.13
N THR A 57 -8.86 -6.71 -14.06
CA THR A 57 -7.51 -6.16 -14.15
C THR A 57 -6.51 -7.17 -13.64
N GLN A 58 -5.30 -7.09 -14.14
CA GLN A 58 -4.17 -7.88 -13.63
C GLN A 58 -3.49 -7.18 -12.45
N THR A 59 -2.71 -7.92 -11.67
CA THR A 59 -1.77 -7.36 -10.70
C THR A 59 -0.68 -6.57 -11.42
N VAL A 60 -0.37 -5.36 -10.91
CA VAL A 60 0.65 -4.47 -11.49
C VAL A 60 1.59 -4.00 -10.41
N LEU A 61 2.91 -4.16 -10.63
CA LEU A 61 3.94 -3.55 -9.82
C LEU A 61 4.15 -2.10 -10.24
N HIS A 62 4.37 -1.21 -9.28
CA HIS A 62 4.56 0.22 -9.56
C HIS A 62 5.87 0.50 -10.31
N SER A 63 6.92 -0.28 -10.03
CA SER A 63 8.23 -0.25 -10.71
C SER A 63 8.82 1.15 -10.85
N SER A 64 8.70 1.98 -9.81
CA SER A 64 9.32 3.31 -9.77
C SER A 64 10.81 3.21 -10.05
N PHE A 65 11.35 4.17 -10.80
CA PHE A 65 12.78 4.15 -11.14
C PHE A 65 13.65 4.19 -9.88
N GLU A 66 13.33 5.08 -8.94
CA GLU A 66 13.86 5.07 -7.59
C GLU A 66 13.12 4.05 -6.72
N THR A 67 13.86 3.10 -6.14
CA THR A 67 13.31 2.13 -5.19
C THR A 67 12.94 2.80 -3.85
N HIS A 68 12.17 2.10 -3.02
CA HIS A 68 11.86 2.58 -1.68
C HIS A 68 13.12 2.66 -0.83
N GLN A 69 13.31 3.79 -0.14
CA GLN A 69 14.46 4.03 0.72
C GLN A 69 14.17 5.09 1.77
N ALA A 70 14.89 5.00 2.89
CA ALA A 70 14.90 6.02 3.93
C ALA A 70 16.29 6.17 4.53
N VAL A 71 16.58 7.39 5.03
CA VAL A 71 17.68 7.66 5.94
C VAL A 71 17.09 8.20 7.23
N CYS A 72 17.41 7.60 8.36
CA CYS A 72 16.88 7.96 9.66
C CYS A 72 18.00 8.39 10.62
N GLU A 73 17.78 9.47 11.35
CA GLU A 73 18.72 10.03 12.33
C GLU A 73 17.99 10.47 13.59
N TRP A 74 18.44 9.98 14.74
CA TRP A 74 17.98 10.47 16.03
C TRP A 74 18.80 11.69 16.47
N ARG A 75 18.11 12.76 16.91
CA ARG A 75 18.69 13.98 17.48
C ARG A 75 18.12 14.21 18.86
N GLY A 76 18.75 13.58 19.86
CA GLY A 76 18.22 13.56 21.21
C GLY A 76 16.91 12.78 21.26
N ASP A 77 15.81 13.46 21.56
CA ASP A 77 14.45 12.92 21.63
C ASP A 77 13.63 13.11 20.33
N SER A 78 14.24 13.65 19.30
CA SER A 78 13.60 13.93 18.02
C SER A 78 14.20 13.03 16.91
N LEU A 79 13.41 12.76 15.89
CA LEU A 79 13.74 11.87 14.77
C LEU A 79 13.62 12.60 13.43
N ASP A 80 14.69 12.64 12.66
CA ASP A 80 14.68 13.05 11.26
C ASP A 80 14.56 11.81 10.37
N VAL A 81 13.60 11.82 9.44
CA VAL A 81 13.34 10.76 8.45
C VAL A 81 13.40 11.38 7.05
N TYR A 82 14.48 11.13 6.34
CA TYR A 82 14.60 11.47 4.91
C TYR A 82 14.15 10.28 4.10
N ILE A 83 13.03 10.41 3.42
CA ILE A 83 12.34 9.30 2.75
C ILE A 83 11.75 9.74 1.41
N SER A 84 11.80 8.86 0.42
CA SER A 84 11.07 9.04 -0.83
C SER A 84 9.60 8.70 -0.59
N THR A 85 8.75 9.73 -0.44
CA THR A 85 7.32 9.57 -0.16
C THR A 85 6.46 10.64 -0.84
N GLN A 86 5.26 10.26 -1.26
CA GLN A 86 4.23 11.17 -1.77
C GLN A 86 3.27 11.67 -0.67
N PHE A 87 3.48 11.28 0.59
CA PHE A 87 2.57 11.59 1.70
C PHE A 87 3.34 11.90 3.00
N ILE A 88 4.05 13.03 3.01
CA ILE A 88 4.98 13.45 4.09
C ILE A 88 4.30 13.45 5.47
N PHE A 89 3.12 14.06 5.59
CA PHE A 89 2.42 14.12 6.88
C PHE A 89 1.87 12.78 7.34
N GLY A 90 1.39 11.94 6.41
CA GLY A 90 0.95 10.59 6.76
C GLY A 90 2.09 9.71 7.25
N VAL A 91 3.26 9.78 6.61
CA VAL A 91 4.47 9.09 7.09
C VAL A 91 4.88 9.60 8.48
N ARG A 92 4.83 10.92 8.71
CA ARG A 92 5.10 11.50 10.04
C ARG A 92 4.18 10.90 11.11
N ASP A 93 2.89 10.92 10.84
CA ASP A 93 1.88 10.48 11.80
C ASP A 93 1.96 8.97 12.04
N GLU A 94 2.24 8.17 11.00
CA GLU A 94 2.49 6.74 11.10
C GLU A 94 3.72 6.43 11.96
N VAL A 95 4.84 7.10 11.70
CA VAL A 95 6.09 6.92 12.45
C VAL A 95 5.92 7.35 13.91
N ALA A 96 5.33 8.52 14.14
CA ALA A 96 5.05 9.02 15.48
C ALA A 96 4.15 8.05 16.26
N GLY A 97 3.06 7.59 15.65
CA GLY A 97 2.13 6.64 16.27
C GLY A 97 2.77 5.31 16.62
N LYS A 98 3.54 4.71 15.72
CA LYS A 98 4.23 3.42 15.96
C LYS A 98 5.31 3.53 17.05
N LEU A 99 5.98 4.68 17.16
CA LEU A 99 7.04 4.89 18.17
C LEU A 99 6.52 5.47 19.48
N GLY A 100 5.25 5.84 19.57
CA GLY A 100 4.68 6.52 20.74
C GLY A 100 5.25 7.92 20.95
N LEU A 101 5.67 8.60 19.87
CA LEU A 101 6.22 9.95 19.91
C LEU A 101 5.16 11.00 19.61
N PRO A 102 5.27 12.21 20.18
CA PRO A 102 4.53 13.36 19.69
C PRO A 102 4.90 13.66 18.22
N PRO A 103 3.94 14.04 17.33
CA PRO A 103 4.22 14.31 15.93
C PRO A 103 5.27 15.41 15.68
N ASP A 104 5.38 16.38 16.57
CA ASP A 104 6.38 17.46 16.52
C ASP A 104 7.82 16.98 16.79
N LYS A 105 7.98 15.76 17.31
CA LYS A 105 9.29 15.09 17.49
C LYS A 105 9.72 14.28 16.25
N VAL A 106 8.88 14.18 15.23
CA VAL A 106 9.19 13.47 13.98
C VAL A 106 9.18 14.45 12.82
N ARG A 107 10.32 14.62 12.18
CA ARG A 107 10.47 15.44 10.98
C ARG A 107 10.67 14.54 9.76
N VAL A 108 9.74 14.62 8.80
CA VAL A 108 9.84 13.88 7.53
C VAL A 108 10.23 14.84 6.41
N VAL A 109 11.23 14.46 5.62
CA VAL A 109 11.80 15.27 4.53
C VAL A 109 11.79 14.44 3.24
N CYS A 110 11.18 15.01 2.19
CA CYS A 110 11.25 14.50 0.82
C CYS A 110 11.42 15.69 -0.13
N GLU A 111 12.65 15.98 -0.53
CA GLU A 111 12.95 17.07 -1.45
C GLU A 111 12.79 16.65 -2.89
N PHE A 112 13.16 15.40 -3.21
CA PHE A 112 13.09 14.82 -4.55
C PHE A 112 12.58 13.40 -4.46
N MET A 113 11.85 12.98 -5.51
CA MET A 113 11.28 11.65 -5.59
C MET A 113 11.35 11.14 -7.03
N GLY A 114 11.97 9.97 -7.22
CA GLY A 114 12.16 9.32 -8.51
C GLY A 114 11.00 8.41 -8.93
N GLY A 115 9.77 8.87 -8.75
CA GLY A 115 8.54 8.14 -9.04
C GLY A 115 7.93 7.47 -7.81
N CYS A 116 6.60 7.36 -7.80
CA CYS A 116 5.84 6.78 -6.69
C CYS A 116 4.64 5.95 -7.17
N PHE A 117 3.82 6.47 -8.07
CA PHE A 117 2.65 5.82 -8.71
C PHE A 117 1.68 5.17 -7.72
N GLY A 118 1.60 5.69 -6.49
CA GLY A 118 0.75 5.19 -5.41
C GLY A 118 1.40 4.18 -4.46
N SER A 119 2.69 3.82 -4.63
CA SER A 119 3.37 2.87 -3.73
C SER A 119 4.04 3.51 -2.51
N LYS A 120 4.35 4.81 -2.57
CA LYS A 120 5.11 5.51 -1.53
C LYS A 120 4.20 6.35 -0.61
N ASN A 121 3.10 5.77 -0.13
CA ASN A 121 2.12 6.44 0.73
C ASN A 121 2.38 6.25 2.24
N GLY A 122 3.18 5.28 2.63
CA GLY A 122 3.51 4.97 4.02
C GLY A 122 5.00 4.93 4.27
N ALA A 123 5.39 4.74 5.52
CA ALA A 123 6.78 4.63 5.93
C ALA A 123 7.43 3.33 5.41
N GLY A 124 6.70 2.22 5.40
CA GLY A 124 7.21 0.90 5.05
C GLY A 124 8.18 0.33 6.08
N ASP A 125 8.33 -1.00 6.12
CA ASP A 125 9.16 -1.69 7.11
C ASP A 125 10.64 -1.31 7.04
N TYR A 126 11.16 -1.02 5.84
CA TYR A 126 12.54 -0.57 5.62
C TYR A 126 12.87 0.70 6.41
N THR A 127 11.90 1.62 6.59
CA THR A 127 12.06 2.84 7.38
C THR A 127 12.15 2.50 8.87
N PHE A 128 11.30 1.62 9.38
CA PHE A 128 11.35 1.21 10.79
C PHE A 128 12.64 0.46 11.12
N VAL A 129 13.13 -0.38 10.22
CA VAL A 129 14.46 -1.00 10.34
C VAL A 129 15.56 0.06 10.43
N ALA A 130 15.53 1.09 9.57
CA ALA A 130 16.50 2.18 9.62
C ALA A 130 16.41 2.99 10.93
N ILE A 131 15.19 3.26 11.43
CA ILE A 131 14.95 3.96 12.70
C ILE A 131 15.55 3.21 13.88
N GLU A 132 15.25 1.90 13.99
CA GLU A 132 15.77 1.06 15.09
C GLU A 132 17.29 0.94 15.05
N LEU A 133 17.86 0.71 13.88
CA LEU A 133 19.31 0.64 13.71
C LEU A 133 19.98 1.99 13.99
N ALA A 134 19.36 3.12 13.63
CA ALA A 134 19.87 4.45 13.95
C ALA A 134 19.87 4.69 15.47
N LYS A 135 18.85 4.22 16.18
CA LYS A 135 18.77 4.28 17.64
C LYS A 135 19.85 3.44 18.31
N LEU A 136 20.02 2.21 17.85
CA LEU A 136 21.01 1.27 18.40
C LEU A 136 22.45 1.74 18.18
N THR A 137 22.73 2.32 17.01
CA THR A 137 24.09 2.72 16.64
C THR A 137 24.47 4.14 17.05
N GLY A 138 23.48 4.98 17.37
CA GLY A 138 23.67 6.42 17.61
C GLY A 138 24.15 7.17 16.37
N ARG A 139 23.90 6.65 15.17
CA ARG A 139 24.35 7.21 13.87
C ARG A 139 23.20 7.22 12.88
N PRO A 140 23.25 8.11 11.86
CA PRO A 140 22.33 8.02 10.74
C PRO A 140 22.43 6.66 10.03
N VAL A 141 21.28 6.04 9.73
CA VAL A 141 21.22 4.76 9.02
C VAL A 141 20.38 4.90 7.76
N ARG A 142 20.91 4.42 6.65
CA ARG A 142 20.19 4.29 5.37
C ARG A 142 19.76 2.85 5.16
N CYS A 143 18.47 2.65 4.87
CA CYS A 143 17.93 1.43 4.33
C CYS A 143 17.34 1.71 2.94
N ALA A 144 17.82 1.01 1.92
CA ALA A 144 17.35 1.16 0.55
C ALA A 144 17.11 -0.22 -0.06
N LEU A 145 15.92 -0.41 -0.62
CA LEU A 145 15.57 -1.67 -1.27
C LEU A 145 16.30 -1.82 -2.60
N THR A 146 16.83 -3.01 -2.86
CA THR A 146 17.23 -3.41 -4.21
C THR A 146 15.98 -3.57 -5.08
N ARG A 147 16.13 -3.62 -6.41
CA ARG A 147 15.00 -3.85 -7.31
C ARG A 147 14.28 -5.17 -7.02
N ARG A 148 15.00 -6.19 -6.60
CA ARG A 148 14.40 -7.47 -6.21
C ARG A 148 13.54 -7.33 -4.95
N GLU A 149 14.05 -6.64 -3.93
CA GLU A 149 13.32 -6.40 -2.68
C GLU A 149 12.13 -5.48 -2.90
N GLU A 150 12.26 -4.46 -3.77
CA GLU A 150 11.16 -3.60 -4.21
C GLU A 150 9.98 -4.42 -4.74
N ASN A 151 10.26 -5.37 -5.63
CA ASN A 151 9.21 -6.20 -6.23
C ASN A 151 8.58 -7.20 -5.24
N MET A 152 9.27 -7.54 -4.14
CA MET A 152 8.76 -8.44 -3.12
C MET A 152 8.07 -7.74 -1.95
N ALA A 153 8.52 -6.55 -1.56
CA ALA A 153 8.15 -5.92 -0.30
C ALA A 153 7.40 -4.58 -0.45
N ALA A 154 7.47 -3.91 -1.61
CA ALA A 154 6.87 -2.57 -1.78
C ALA A 154 5.37 -2.59 -2.16
N GLY A 155 4.74 -3.77 -2.15
CA GLY A 155 3.34 -3.93 -2.51
C GLY A 155 3.08 -3.87 -4.01
N ASN A 156 1.82 -3.94 -4.37
CA ASN A 156 1.36 -3.92 -5.76
C ASN A 156 -0.03 -3.29 -5.86
N ARG A 157 -0.49 -3.07 -7.07
CA ARG A 157 -1.91 -2.89 -7.38
C ARG A 157 -2.53 -4.26 -7.57
N ASN A 158 -3.45 -4.61 -6.71
CA ASN A 158 -4.12 -5.92 -6.74
C ASN A 158 -4.91 -6.10 -8.04
N ALA A 159 -5.01 -7.33 -8.50
CA ALA A 159 -5.98 -7.71 -9.49
C ALA A 159 -7.40 -7.43 -8.96
N THR A 160 -8.29 -6.97 -9.82
CA THR A 160 -9.68 -6.70 -9.46
C THR A 160 -10.64 -7.38 -10.41
N ILE A 161 -11.80 -7.79 -9.87
CA ILE A 161 -12.96 -8.25 -10.62
C ILE A 161 -14.08 -7.25 -10.34
N GLN A 162 -14.52 -6.55 -11.37
CA GLN A 162 -15.52 -5.47 -11.26
C GLN A 162 -16.76 -5.87 -12.04
N ARG A 163 -17.86 -6.08 -11.35
CA ARG A 163 -19.17 -6.34 -11.96
C ARG A 163 -20.03 -5.09 -11.87
N LEU A 164 -20.46 -4.61 -13.01
CA LEU A 164 -21.24 -3.39 -13.15
C LEU A 164 -22.58 -3.71 -13.79
N VAL A 165 -23.65 -3.12 -13.19
CA VAL A 165 -24.98 -3.10 -13.77
C VAL A 165 -25.41 -1.65 -13.86
N VAL A 166 -25.70 -1.16 -15.04
CA VAL A 166 -26.02 0.25 -15.29
C VAL A 166 -27.33 0.35 -16.06
N GLY A 167 -28.27 1.10 -15.54
CA GLY A 167 -29.52 1.43 -16.20
C GLY A 167 -29.48 2.82 -16.85
N ALA A 168 -30.07 2.98 -18.03
CA ALA A 168 -30.20 4.24 -18.71
C ALA A 168 -31.59 4.43 -19.36
N LYS A 169 -31.98 5.70 -19.54
CA LYS A 169 -33.12 6.11 -20.35
C LYS A 169 -32.73 6.18 -21.82
N GLY A 170 -33.74 6.21 -22.72
CA GLY A 170 -33.55 6.32 -24.15
C GLY A 170 -32.81 7.60 -24.61
N ASP A 171 -32.78 8.62 -23.76
CA ASP A 171 -32.02 9.86 -23.98
C ASP A 171 -30.57 9.80 -23.45
N GLY A 172 -30.16 8.67 -22.85
CA GLY A 172 -28.82 8.48 -22.28
C GLY A 172 -28.69 8.91 -20.81
N THR A 173 -29.75 9.39 -20.18
CA THR A 173 -29.73 9.71 -18.74
C THR A 173 -29.60 8.41 -17.92
N LEU A 174 -28.64 8.36 -17.00
CA LEU A 174 -28.49 7.22 -16.09
C LEU A 174 -29.61 7.21 -15.05
N THR A 175 -30.10 6.03 -14.70
CA THR A 175 -31.18 5.82 -13.73
C THR A 175 -30.64 5.36 -12.38
#